data_5c6cce4bd5d6c367f3115667e0c61d51
#
_entry.id   5c6cce4bd5d6c367f3115667e0c61d51
#
_cell.length_a   1.000
_cell.length_b   1.000
_cell.length_c   1.000
_cell.angle_alpha   90.00
_cell.angle_beta   90.00
_cell.angle_gamma   90.00
#
_symmetry.space_group_name_H-M   'P 1'
#
loop_
_entity.id
_entity.type
_entity.pdbx_description
1 polymer ?
#
loop_
_entity_poly.entity_id
_entity_poly.type
_entity_poly.pdbx_seq_one_letter_code
_entity_poly.pdbx_strand_id
1 'polypeptide(L)'
;MPPWLAFERRIFVKRDAPEILARALRTGGERYLGLIHGDTILIGSATDPYQPAERRFRVTRRILEVLAEHPGLDIVIITKSPLITRDVDLLTRIARHSHIHVQISLITVDRELARRIEPRSPTPDSRLRALARLREAGIETGVNCMPVLPGITDDPAALDELVRRVAAAGATRIGACALRLDRSARLRYLPFIEQEFPELASRYKASYSHGRNVGEKYREGLTQRFNALRAKYGIGDGDRR
;
A
#
# COMPACT_ATOMS: atom_id res chain seq x y z
N MET A 1 -24.41 8.08 -13.52
CA MET A 1 -23.30 7.12 -13.38
C MET A 1 -22.94 7.06 -11.90
N PRO A 2 -22.92 5.88 -11.27
CA PRO A 2 -22.58 5.75 -9.86
C PRO A 2 -21.20 6.37 -9.55
N PRO A 3 -21.00 7.02 -8.38
CA PRO A 3 -19.75 7.72 -8.03
C PRO A 3 -18.49 6.87 -8.18
N TRP A 4 -18.56 5.56 -7.90
CA TRP A 4 -17.44 4.63 -8.03
C TRP A 4 -17.01 4.34 -9.47
N LEU A 5 -17.92 4.40 -10.48
CA LEU A 5 -17.56 4.31 -11.89
C LEU A 5 -16.87 5.58 -12.39
N ALA A 6 -17.22 6.73 -11.80
CA ALA A 6 -16.54 7.99 -12.09
C ALA A 6 -15.09 7.97 -11.61
N PHE A 7 -14.82 7.38 -10.44
CA PHE A 7 -13.49 7.25 -9.86
C PHE A 7 -12.50 6.51 -10.77
N GLU A 8 -12.95 5.52 -11.53
CA GLU A 8 -12.07 4.78 -12.45
C GLU A 8 -11.90 5.46 -13.82
N ARG A 9 -12.83 6.33 -14.20
CA ARG A 9 -12.84 6.95 -15.54
C ARG A 9 -12.35 8.39 -15.54
N ARG A 10 -12.40 9.07 -14.39
CA ARG A 10 -12.01 10.46 -14.26
C ARG A 10 -11.03 10.62 -13.12
N ILE A 11 -9.80 11.00 -13.45
CA ILE A 11 -8.76 11.30 -12.46
C ILE A 11 -8.72 12.81 -12.27
N PHE A 12 -8.97 13.25 -11.03
CA PHE A 12 -8.81 14.65 -10.64
C PHE A 12 -7.44 14.87 -10.05
N VAL A 13 -6.63 15.69 -10.70
CA VAL A 13 -5.27 15.99 -10.27
C VAL A 13 -5.28 17.22 -9.36
N LYS A 14 -4.87 17.04 -8.11
CA LYS A 14 -4.75 18.12 -7.11
C LYS A 14 -3.46 18.93 -7.36
N ARG A 15 -3.46 19.76 -8.39
CA ARG A 15 -2.24 20.46 -8.86
C ARG A 15 -1.63 21.38 -7.81
N ASP A 16 -2.46 21.96 -6.94
CA ASP A 16 -2.05 22.93 -5.92
C ASP A 16 -1.72 22.29 -4.58
N ALA A 17 -1.70 20.93 -4.51
CA ALA A 17 -1.40 20.24 -3.27
C ALA A 17 0.00 20.56 -2.71
N PRO A 18 1.06 20.68 -3.52
CA PRO A 18 2.38 21.09 -3.02
C PRO A 18 2.39 22.47 -2.38
N GLU A 19 1.73 23.46 -3.00
CA GLU A 19 1.63 24.83 -2.50
C GLU A 19 0.82 24.92 -1.20
N ILE A 20 -0.27 24.14 -1.13
CA ILE A 20 -1.09 24.04 0.10
C ILE A 20 -0.27 23.44 1.23
N LEU A 21 0.48 22.35 0.95
CA LEU A 21 1.34 21.70 1.93
C LEU A 21 2.45 22.66 2.41
N ALA A 22 3.14 23.34 1.47
CA ALA A 22 4.19 24.30 1.80
C ALA A 22 3.68 25.43 2.70
N ARG A 23 2.46 25.91 2.45
CA ARG A 23 1.81 26.92 3.31
C ARG A 23 1.51 26.35 4.70
N ALA A 24 0.93 25.13 4.75
CA ALA A 24 0.59 24.47 6.00
C ALA A 24 1.81 24.28 6.91
N LEU A 25 2.93 23.85 6.36
CA LEU A 25 4.18 23.63 7.11
C LEU A 25 4.84 24.94 7.57
N ARG A 26 4.71 26.03 6.81
CA ARG A 26 5.30 27.33 7.20
C ARG A 26 4.52 28.09 8.26
N THR A 27 3.21 28.08 8.17
CA THR A 27 2.37 28.94 9.05
C THR A 27 2.16 28.35 10.42
N GLY A 28 2.46 27.06 10.65
CA GLY A 28 2.31 26.43 11.97
C GLY A 28 0.93 26.60 12.61
N GLY A 29 -0.10 26.89 11.79
CA GLY A 29 -1.44 27.15 12.28
C GLY A 29 -1.95 25.95 13.09
N GLU A 30 -2.78 26.21 14.14
CA GLU A 30 -3.32 25.20 15.06
C GLU A 30 -3.84 23.92 14.34
N ARG A 31 -4.36 24.10 13.14
CA ARG A 31 -4.90 23.02 12.30
C ARG A 31 -3.83 22.03 11.79
N TYR A 32 -2.57 22.41 11.79
CA TYR A 32 -1.45 21.64 11.23
C TYR A 32 -0.32 21.38 12.23
N LEU A 33 -0.53 21.73 13.49
CA LEU A 33 0.45 21.51 14.57
C LEU A 33 0.85 20.03 14.68
N GLY A 34 -0.10 19.10 14.45
CA GLY A 34 0.20 17.66 14.43
C GLY A 34 1.29 17.27 13.43
N LEU A 35 1.34 17.89 12.24
CA LEU A 35 2.38 17.61 11.23
C LEU A 35 3.79 18.00 11.71
N ILE A 36 3.88 19.01 12.54
CA ILE A 36 5.15 19.52 13.10
C ILE A 36 5.49 18.79 14.40
N HIS A 37 4.50 18.29 15.12
CA HIS A 37 4.64 17.63 16.42
C HIS A 37 4.72 16.10 16.36
N GLY A 38 4.93 15.52 15.17
CA GLY A 38 5.24 14.09 15.02
C GLY A 38 4.09 13.22 14.53
N ASP A 39 2.97 13.79 14.09
CA ASP A 39 1.94 13.00 13.41
C ASP A 39 2.47 12.48 12.07
N THR A 40 2.17 11.22 11.79
CA THR A 40 2.61 10.58 10.54
C THR A 40 1.89 11.16 9.33
N ILE A 41 2.66 11.65 8.36
CA ILE A 41 2.18 12.07 7.04
C ILE A 41 2.04 10.83 6.16
N LEU A 42 0.80 10.37 5.93
CA LEU A 42 0.52 9.20 5.10
C LEU A 42 0.16 9.61 3.67
N ILE A 43 1.00 9.25 2.71
CA ILE A 43 0.80 9.49 1.28
C ILE A 43 0.40 8.17 0.59
N GLY A 44 -0.76 8.16 -0.08
CA GLY A 44 -1.22 6.97 -0.83
C GLY A 44 -2.30 6.14 -0.14
N SER A 45 -2.92 6.64 0.94
CA SER A 45 -3.99 5.94 1.64
C SER A 45 -5.30 5.82 0.84
N ALA A 46 -5.61 6.80 0.01
CA ALA A 46 -6.84 6.84 -0.78
C ALA A 46 -6.63 6.46 -2.25
N THR A 47 -5.56 6.93 -2.85
CA THR A 47 -5.17 6.66 -4.24
C THR A 47 -3.68 6.50 -4.33
N ASP A 48 -3.19 5.71 -5.31
CA ASP A 48 -1.75 5.54 -5.51
C ASP A 48 -1.11 6.88 -5.93
N PRO A 49 -0.12 7.40 -5.19
CA PRO A 49 0.55 8.65 -5.49
C PRO A 49 1.41 8.58 -6.77
N TYR A 50 1.76 7.39 -7.21
CA TYR A 50 2.53 7.12 -8.42
C TYR A 50 1.71 6.49 -9.54
N GLN A 51 0.40 6.77 -9.60
CA GLN A 51 -0.45 6.38 -10.71
C GLN A 51 0.05 7.01 -12.04
N PRO A 52 -0.40 6.53 -13.22
CA PRO A 52 0.13 7.00 -14.52
C PRO A 52 0.12 8.51 -14.72
N ALA A 53 -0.86 9.22 -14.12
CA ALA A 53 -0.96 10.69 -14.17
C ALA A 53 0.28 11.38 -13.57
N GLU A 54 0.94 10.77 -12.58
CA GLU A 54 2.13 11.31 -11.93
C GLU A 54 3.33 11.46 -12.89
N ARG A 55 3.40 10.65 -13.94
CA ARG A 55 4.44 10.81 -14.98
C ARG A 55 4.38 12.18 -15.65
N ARG A 56 3.16 12.71 -15.83
CA ARG A 56 2.91 13.99 -16.50
C ARG A 56 2.88 15.16 -15.51
N PHE A 57 2.11 15.01 -14.43
CA PHE A 57 1.80 16.15 -13.55
C PHE A 57 2.81 16.33 -12.41
N ARG A 58 3.57 15.32 -12.05
CA ARG A 58 4.63 15.34 -11.02
C ARG A 58 4.20 15.94 -9.68
N VAL A 59 2.94 15.74 -9.30
CA VAL A 59 2.40 16.29 -8.05
C VAL A 59 3.07 15.67 -6.84
N THR A 60 3.24 14.34 -6.84
CA THR A 60 3.92 13.63 -5.74
C THR A 60 5.37 14.08 -5.64
N ARG A 61 6.10 14.20 -6.76
CA ARG A 61 7.48 14.72 -6.74
C ARG A 61 7.56 16.11 -6.12
N ARG A 62 6.67 17.03 -6.51
CA ARG A 62 6.62 18.39 -5.94
C ARG A 62 6.25 18.41 -4.45
N ILE A 63 5.41 17.47 -4.00
CA ILE A 63 5.14 17.27 -2.57
C ILE A 63 6.43 16.83 -1.85
N LEU A 64 7.18 15.88 -2.42
CA LEU A 64 8.45 15.45 -1.84
C LEU A 64 9.51 16.57 -1.83
N GLU A 65 9.54 17.44 -2.84
CA GLU A 65 10.39 18.64 -2.85
C GLU A 65 10.08 19.55 -1.65
N VAL A 66 8.80 19.79 -1.36
CA VAL A 66 8.38 20.55 -0.18
C VAL A 66 8.78 19.84 1.12
N LEU A 67 8.53 18.54 1.24
CA LEU A 67 8.89 17.78 2.45
C LEU A 67 10.39 17.73 2.68
N ALA A 68 11.20 17.74 1.62
CA ALA A 68 12.66 17.76 1.69
C ALA A 68 13.26 19.06 2.28
N GLU A 69 12.48 20.13 2.36
CA GLU A 69 12.88 21.40 2.99
C GLU A 69 12.49 21.49 4.48
N HIS A 70 11.74 20.49 4.99
CA HIS A 70 11.22 20.50 6.35
C HIS A 70 11.74 19.29 7.15
N PRO A 71 12.62 19.49 8.14
CA PRO A 71 13.17 18.42 8.95
C PRO A 71 12.18 17.94 10.03
N GLY A 72 12.45 16.74 10.59
CA GLY A 72 11.73 16.22 11.77
C GLY A 72 10.36 15.62 11.46
N LEU A 73 10.06 15.35 10.19
CA LEU A 73 8.78 14.75 9.78
C LEU A 73 8.80 13.22 9.88
N ASP A 74 7.62 12.63 10.13
CA ASP A 74 7.38 11.18 10.00
C ASP A 74 6.51 10.93 8.77
N ILE A 75 7.05 10.24 7.75
CA ILE A 75 6.43 10.11 6.43
C ILE A 75 6.31 8.64 6.05
N VAL A 76 5.10 8.24 5.67
CA VAL A 76 4.82 6.91 5.10
C VAL A 76 4.26 7.06 3.71
N ILE A 77 4.86 6.39 2.73
CA ILE A 77 4.36 6.35 1.35
C ILE A 77 3.90 4.94 1.02
N ILE A 78 2.66 4.79 0.55
CA ILE A 78 2.12 3.51 0.10
C ILE A 78 1.91 3.56 -1.41
N THR A 79 2.50 2.59 -2.14
CA THR A 79 2.34 2.53 -3.59
C THR A 79 2.47 1.10 -4.13
N LYS A 80 1.86 0.85 -5.29
CA LYS A 80 2.11 -0.34 -6.14
C LYS A 80 3.12 -0.05 -7.25
N SER A 81 3.46 1.22 -7.45
CA SER A 81 4.14 1.68 -8.65
C SER A 81 5.66 1.70 -8.50
N PRO A 82 6.42 1.06 -9.41
CA PRO A 82 7.86 1.18 -9.46
C PRO A 82 8.34 2.60 -9.85
N LEU A 83 7.42 3.48 -10.27
CA LEU A 83 7.74 4.88 -10.59
C LEU A 83 8.32 5.65 -9.39
N ILE A 84 8.08 5.20 -8.16
CA ILE A 84 8.66 5.78 -6.95
C ILE A 84 10.20 5.82 -7.01
N THR A 85 10.84 4.89 -7.71
CA THR A 85 12.31 4.87 -7.86
C THR A 85 12.87 6.04 -8.66
N ARG A 86 12.02 6.78 -9.39
CA ARG A 86 12.38 8.05 -10.03
C ARG A 86 12.80 9.11 -9.01
N ASP A 87 12.20 9.06 -7.84
CA ASP A 87 12.31 10.11 -6.81
C ASP A 87 13.23 9.70 -5.65
N VAL A 88 14.11 8.71 -5.87
CA VAL A 88 15.10 8.24 -4.89
C VAL A 88 15.99 9.38 -4.40
N ASP A 89 16.33 10.34 -5.25
CA ASP A 89 17.07 11.55 -4.90
C ASP A 89 16.41 12.34 -3.76
N LEU A 90 15.11 12.58 -3.88
CA LEU A 90 14.32 13.30 -2.85
C LEU A 90 14.10 12.44 -1.60
N LEU A 91 13.78 11.15 -1.78
CA LEU A 91 13.57 10.23 -0.66
C LEU A 91 14.84 10.13 0.20
N THR A 92 16.01 10.01 -0.42
CA THR A 92 17.30 10.00 0.28
C THR A 92 17.60 11.33 0.97
N ARG A 93 17.24 12.45 0.34
CA ARG A 93 17.39 13.78 0.94
C ARG A 93 16.52 13.92 2.20
N ILE A 94 15.25 13.50 2.12
CA ILE A 94 14.32 13.50 3.26
C ILE A 94 14.85 12.60 4.39
N ALA A 95 15.32 11.40 4.07
CA ALA A 95 15.81 10.42 5.05
C ALA A 95 17.01 10.90 5.90
N ARG A 96 17.71 11.96 5.48
CA ARG A 96 18.83 12.55 6.25
C ARG A 96 18.38 13.31 7.49
N HIS A 97 17.14 13.80 7.52
CA HIS A 97 16.66 14.70 8.57
C HIS A 97 15.21 14.44 9.02
N SER A 98 14.57 13.46 8.43
CA SER A 98 13.20 13.04 8.71
C SER A 98 13.10 11.53 8.65
N HIS A 99 12.11 10.96 9.34
CA HIS A 99 11.80 9.55 9.18
C HIS A 99 10.95 9.35 7.92
N ILE A 100 11.39 8.48 7.02
CA ILE A 100 10.62 8.12 5.82
C ILE A 100 10.59 6.61 5.62
N HIS A 101 9.41 6.06 5.48
CA HIS A 101 9.17 4.65 5.24
C HIS A 101 8.33 4.45 3.98
N VAL A 102 8.77 3.58 3.08
CA VAL A 102 8.03 3.26 1.86
C VAL A 102 7.44 1.86 1.96
N GLN A 103 6.13 1.75 1.80
CA GLN A 103 5.40 0.49 1.74
C GLN A 103 5.00 0.15 0.31
N ILE A 104 5.54 -0.94 -0.23
CA ILE A 104 5.13 -1.45 -1.52
C ILE A 104 3.96 -2.41 -1.32
N SER A 105 2.80 -2.11 -1.93
CA SER A 105 1.65 -3.01 -1.87
C SER A 105 1.89 -4.23 -2.75
N LEU A 106 1.81 -5.43 -2.15
CA LEU A 106 2.03 -6.70 -2.85
C LEU A 106 1.27 -7.82 -2.12
N ILE A 107 0.25 -8.39 -2.76
CA ILE A 107 -0.63 -9.40 -2.15
C ILE A 107 -0.41 -10.81 -2.69
N THR A 108 0.39 -10.95 -3.75
CA THR A 108 0.83 -12.22 -4.32
C THR A 108 2.08 -12.03 -5.16
N VAL A 109 2.91 -13.05 -5.27
CA VAL A 109 4.07 -13.13 -6.19
C VAL A 109 3.77 -13.95 -7.45
N ASP A 110 2.62 -14.59 -7.50
CA ASP A 110 2.11 -15.24 -8.68
C ASP A 110 1.68 -14.18 -9.72
N ARG A 111 2.28 -14.22 -10.91
CA ARG A 111 2.04 -13.25 -11.99
C ARG A 111 0.66 -13.41 -12.62
N GLU A 112 0.18 -14.64 -12.77
CA GLU A 112 -1.11 -14.91 -13.39
C GLU A 112 -2.24 -14.50 -12.46
N LEU A 113 -2.14 -14.87 -11.19
CA LEU A 113 -3.08 -14.44 -10.17
C LEU A 113 -3.08 -12.91 -10.03
N ALA A 114 -1.90 -12.27 -9.98
CA ALA A 114 -1.80 -10.81 -9.92
C ALA A 114 -2.49 -10.12 -11.11
N ARG A 115 -2.36 -10.70 -12.32
CA ARG A 115 -3.03 -10.16 -13.51
C ARG A 115 -4.55 -10.29 -13.44
N ARG A 116 -5.05 -11.38 -12.86
CA ARG A 116 -6.50 -11.59 -12.67
C ARG A 116 -7.10 -10.61 -11.66
N ILE A 117 -6.45 -10.42 -10.51
CA ILE A 117 -6.98 -9.59 -9.42
C ILE A 117 -6.64 -8.09 -9.54
N GLU A 118 -5.52 -7.76 -10.20
CA GLU A 118 -5.04 -6.38 -10.38
C GLU A 118 -4.55 -6.13 -11.83
N PRO A 119 -5.40 -6.25 -12.86
CA PRO A 119 -4.99 -6.31 -14.27
C PRO A 119 -4.26 -5.05 -14.77
N ARG A 120 -4.45 -3.90 -14.10
CA ARG A 120 -3.83 -2.62 -14.47
C ARG A 120 -2.65 -2.23 -13.58
N SER A 121 -2.29 -3.09 -12.64
CA SER A 121 -1.21 -2.82 -11.69
C SER A 121 0.13 -3.35 -12.21
N PRO A 122 1.25 -2.78 -11.78
CA PRO A 122 2.59 -3.31 -12.08
C PRO A 122 2.75 -4.76 -11.61
N THR A 123 3.58 -5.52 -12.33
CA THR A 123 3.82 -6.94 -11.98
C THR A 123 4.49 -7.10 -10.61
N PRO A 124 4.29 -8.24 -9.92
CA PRO A 124 4.96 -8.53 -8.65
C PRO A 124 6.47 -8.34 -8.70
N ASP A 125 7.13 -8.84 -9.75
CA ASP A 125 8.58 -8.70 -9.88
C ASP A 125 9.04 -7.25 -10.04
N SER A 126 8.26 -6.41 -10.74
CA SER A 126 8.61 -4.99 -10.87
C SER A 126 8.49 -4.24 -9.54
N ARG A 127 7.53 -4.64 -8.70
CA ARG A 127 7.36 -4.11 -7.34
C ARG A 127 8.50 -4.54 -6.44
N LEU A 128 8.93 -5.82 -6.48
CA LEU A 128 10.07 -6.32 -5.71
C LEU A 128 11.39 -5.66 -6.13
N ARG A 129 11.60 -5.46 -7.44
CA ARG A 129 12.78 -4.71 -7.92
C ARG A 129 12.78 -3.25 -7.44
N ALA A 130 11.62 -2.60 -7.41
CA ALA A 130 11.52 -1.24 -6.88
C ALA A 130 11.85 -1.19 -5.38
N LEU A 131 11.36 -2.18 -4.62
CA LEU A 131 11.69 -2.32 -3.20
C LEU A 131 13.19 -2.48 -2.99
N ALA A 132 13.85 -3.42 -3.70
CA ALA A 132 15.29 -3.64 -3.61
C ALA A 132 16.09 -2.36 -3.92
N ARG A 133 15.72 -1.65 -4.99
CA ARG A 133 16.37 -0.38 -5.36
C ARG A 133 16.23 0.71 -4.30
N LEU A 134 15.07 0.79 -3.63
CA LEU A 134 14.89 1.72 -2.51
C LEU A 134 15.77 1.35 -1.32
N ARG A 135 15.88 0.05 -1.01
CA ARG A 135 16.76 -0.46 0.05
C ARG A 135 18.24 -0.18 -0.23
N GLU A 136 18.69 -0.41 -1.47
CA GLU A 136 20.04 -0.08 -1.92
C GLU A 136 20.36 1.42 -1.75
N ALA A 137 19.36 2.27 -1.89
CA ALA A 137 19.47 3.71 -1.65
C ALA A 137 19.37 4.11 -0.16
N GLY A 138 19.27 3.15 0.76
CA GLY A 138 19.21 3.40 2.20
C GLY A 138 17.80 3.79 2.72
N ILE A 139 16.76 3.67 1.90
CA ILE A 139 15.39 3.99 2.31
C ILE A 139 14.79 2.80 3.08
N GLU A 140 14.18 3.07 4.24
CA GLU A 140 13.42 2.05 4.96
C GLU A 140 12.22 1.61 4.15
N THR A 141 12.10 0.30 3.90
CA THR A 141 11.03 -0.25 3.07
C THR A 141 10.34 -1.43 3.70
N GLY A 142 9.05 -1.53 3.46
CA GLY A 142 8.23 -2.67 3.83
C GLY A 142 7.27 -3.07 2.74
N VAL A 143 6.52 -4.14 3.01
CA VAL A 143 5.45 -4.60 2.13
C VAL A 143 4.10 -4.51 2.84
N ASN A 144 3.12 -3.96 2.13
CA ASN A 144 1.73 -3.96 2.53
C ASN A 144 1.00 -5.09 1.79
N CYS A 145 0.87 -6.26 2.45
CA CYS A 145 0.11 -7.41 1.96
C CYS A 145 -1.38 -7.27 2.37
N MET A 146 -1.99 -6.19 1.91
CA MET A 146 -3.36 -5.82 2.27
C MET A 146 -4.18 -5.46 1.03
N PRO A 147 -5.34 -6.10 0.87
CA PRO A 147 -5.90 -7.19 1.68
C PRO A 147 -5.41 -8.58 1.25
N VAL A 148 -5.34 -9.51 2.20
CA VAL A 148 -5.28 -10.95 1.89
C VAL A 148 -6.69 -11.42 1.54
N LEU A 149 -6.83 -12.11 0.41
CA LEU A 149 -8.12 -12.54 -0.15
C LEU A 149 -8.39 -14.00 0.26
N PRO A 150 -9.43 -14.27 1.09
CA PRO A 150 -9.71 -15.61 1.58
C PRO A 150 -9.96 -16.63 0.46
N GLY A 151 -9.19 -17.71 0.43
CA GLY A 151 -9.27 -18.77 -0.59
C GLY A 151 -8.60 -18.42 -1.93
N ILE A 152 -8.00 -17.22 -2.06
CA ILE A 152 -7.38 -16.74 -3.31
C ILE A 152 -5.88 -16.47 -3.10
N THR A 153 -5.54 -15.66 -2.09
CA THR A 153 -4.13 -15.28 -1.83
C THR A 153 -3.64 -15.73 -0.46
N ASP A 154 -4.36 -16.63 0.21
CA ASP A 154 -4.07 -17.10 1.57
C ASP A 154 -3.56 -18.55 1.66
N ASP A 155 -3.23 -19.15 0.51
CA ASP A 155 -2.58 -20.46 0.48
C ASP A 155 -1.27 -20.41 1.28
N PRO A 156 -1.01 -21.38 2.19
CA PRO A 156 0.17 -21.38 3.04
C PRO A 156 1.50 -21.34 2.31
N ALA A 157 1.64 -22.10 1.22
CA ALA A 157 2.87 -22.15 0.44
C ALA A 157 3.06 -20.85 -0.36
N ALA A 158 1.98 -20.29 -0.92
CA ALA A 158 2.01 -19.02 -1.62
C ALA A 158 2.37 -17.86 -0.70
N LEU A 159 1.87 -17.84 0.54
CA LEU A 159 2.24 -16.84 1.55
C LEU A 159 3.69 -16.99 2.00
N ASP A 160 4.18 -18.22 2.18
CA ASP A 160 5.59 -18.48 2.51
C ASP A 160 6.51 -17.97 1.42
N GLU A 161 6.21 -18.25 0.14
CA GLU A 161 6.99 -17.76 -1.00
C GLU A 161 6.93 -16.23 -1.13
N LEU A 162 5.76 -15.63 -0.89
CA LEU A 162 5.62 -14.17 -0.86
C LEU A 162 6.57 -13.56 0.18
N VAL A 163 6.51 -14.02 1.44
CA VAL A 163 7.32 -13.46 2.52
C VAL A 163 8.79 -13.73 2.29
N ARG A 164 9.18 -14.91 1.80
CA ARG A 164 10.56 -15.25 1.41
C ARG A 164 11.10 -14.26 0.38
N ARG A 165 10.35 -13.98 -0.68
CA ARG A 165 10.79 -13.05 -1.75
C ARG A 165 10.84 -11.60 -1.28
N VAL A 166 9.91 -11.22 -0.41
CA VAL A 166 9.88 -9.90 0.22
C VAL A 166 11.11 -9.69 1.10
N ALA A 167 11.46 -10.67 1.93
CA ALA A 167 12.67 -10.65 2.75
C ALA A 167 13.94 -10.61 1.90
N ALA A 168 14.02 -11.45 0.86
CA ALA A 168 15.16 -11.47 -0.09
C ALA A 168 15.34 -10.15 -0.85
N ALA A 169 14.26 -9.40 -1.09
CA ALA A 169 14.33 -8.06 -1.68
C ALA A 169 14.74 -6.97 -0.66
N GLY A 170 14.95 -7.33 0.61
CA GLY A 170 15.45 -6.45 1.67
C GLY A 170 14.39 -5.67 2.43
N ALA A 171 13.11 -6.04 2.34
CA ALA A 171 12.09 -5.42 3.17
C ALA A 171 12.36 -5.66 4.66
N THR A 172 12.21 -4.62 5.47
CA THR A 172 12.37 -4.71 6.92
C THR A 172 11.08 -5.12 7.64
N ARG A 173 9.94 -4.93 6.99
CA ARG A 173 8.60 -5.16 7.56
C ARG A 173 7.62 -5.70 6.52
N ILE A 174 6.63 -6.47 7.00
CA ILE A 174 5.46 -6.85 6.22
C ILE A 174 4.20 -6.77 7.06
N GLY A 175 3.24 -5.95 6.63
CA GLY A 175 1.90 -5.87 7.21
C GLY A 175 0.91 -6.69 6.41
N ALA A 176 -0.06 -7.31 7.09
CA ALA A 176 -1.13 -8.08 6.44
C ALA A 176 -2.46 -7.93 7.17
N CYS A 177 -3.53 -7.78 6.43
CA CYS A 177 -4.89 -7.89 6.97
C CYS A 177 -5.82 -8.61 5.99
N ALA A 178 -6.85 -9.25 6.52
CA ALA A 178 -7.88 -9.88 5.71
C ALA A 178 -8.73 -8.85 4.97
N LEU A 179 -9.27 -9.25 3.82
CA LEU A 179 -10.19 -8.44 3.03
C LEU A 179 -11.35 -7.92 3.88
N ARG A 180 -11.64 -6.63 3.72
CA ARG A 180 -12.78 -5.94 4.33
C ARG A 180 -13.69 -5.44 3.22
N LEU A 181 -14.95 -5.85 3.27
CA LEU A 181 -15.96 -5.45 2.29
C LEU A 181 -17.05 -4.63 2.96
N ASP A 182 -16.94 -3.32 2.89
CA ASP A 182 -18.06 -2.44 3.21
C ASP A 182 -19.18 -2.55 2.15
N ARG A 183 -20.28 -1.84 2.36
CA ARG A 183 -21.44 -1.92 1.48
C ARG A 183 -21.11 -1.55 0.02
N SER A 184 -20.30 -0.55 -0.20
CA SER A 184 -19.92 -0.09 -1.54
C SER A 184 -18.94 -1.06 -2.23
N ALA A 185 -17.95 -1.57 -1.46
CA ALA A 185 -17.00 -2.54 -1.96
C ALA A 185 -17.68 -3.87 -2.35
N ARG A 186 -18.67 -4.34 -1.59
CA ARG A 186 -19.44 -5.56 -1.94
C ARG A 186 -20.09 -5.50 -3.31
N LEU A 187 -20.68 -4.37 -3.67
CA LEU A 187 -21.35 -4.19 -4.96
C LEU A 187 -20.45 -4.41 -6.17
N ARG A 188 -19.13 -4.32 -5.98
CA ARG A 188 -18.15 -4.55 -7.03
C ARG A 188 -17.44 -5.87 -6.86
N TYR A 189 -17.09 -6.20 -5.63
CA TYR A 189 -16.23 -7.32 -5.35
C TYR A 189 -16.94 -8.67 -5.47
N LEU A 190 -18.21 -8.78 -5.04
CA LEU A 190 -18.95 -10.03 -5.18
C LEU A 190 -19.18 -10.42 -6.64
N PRO A 191 -19.62 -9.51 -7.56
CA PRO A 191 -19.67 -9.84 -8.99
C PRO A 191 -18.29 -10.25 -9.57
N PHE A 192 -17.22 -9.61 -9.14
CA PHE A 192 -15.87 -10.01 -9.55
C PHE A 192 -15.54 -11.44 -9.09
N ILE A 193 -15.86 -11.80 -7.84
CA ILE A 193 -15.67 -13.18 -7.36
C ILE A 193 -16.55 -14.17 -8.14
N GLU A 194 -17.80 -13.82 -8.44
CA GLU A 194 -18.68 -14.68 -9.25
C GLU A 194 -18.12 -14.94 -10.65
N GLN A 195 -17.48 -13.95 -11.24
CA GLN A 195 -16.91 -14.03 -12.58
C GLN A 195 -15.57 -14.77 -12.60
N GLU A 196 -14.64 -14.40 -11.70
CA GLU A 196 -13.25 -14.87 -11.74
C GLU A 196 -13.00 -16.11 -10.87
N PHE A 197 -13.82 -16.32 -9.82
CA PHE A 197 -13.67 -17.39 -8.83
C PHE A 197 -15.04 -17.96 -8.45
N PRO A 198 -15.81 -18.50 -9.42
CA PRO A 198 -17.20 -18.94 -9.19
C PRO A 198 -17.34 -19.96 -8.07
N GLU A 199 -16.34 -20.81 -7.88
CA GLU A 199 -16.28 -21.81 -6.79
C GLU A 199 -16.26 -21.19 -5.39
N LEU A 200 -15.80 -19.95 -5.26
CA LEU A 200 -15.76 -19.21 -3.99
C LEU A 200 -16.97 -18.29 -3.76
N ALA A 201 -17.82 -18.11 -4.76
CA ALA A 201 -18.89 -17.11 -4.71
C ALA A 201 -19.85 -17.28 -3.53
N SER A 202 -20.32 -18.51 -3.28
CA SER A 202 -21.21 -18.82 -2.15
C SER A 202 -20.53 -18.57 -0.80
N ARG A 203 -19.25 -18.96 -0.67
CA ARG A 203 -18.46 -18.74 0.54
C ARG A 203 -18.27 -17.26 0.83
N TYR A 204 -17.97 -16.44 -0.20
CA TYR A 204 -17.82 -14.99 -0.03
C TYR A 204 -19.13 -14.32 0.38
N LYS A 205 -20.26 -14.66 -0.26
CA LYS A 205 -21.58 -14.17 0.13
C LYS A 205 -21.90 -14.46 1.58
N ALA A 206 -21.68 -15.71 2.03
CA ALA A 206 -21.89 -16.14 3.41
C ALA A 206 -20.96 -15.40 4.39
N SER A 207 -19.66 -15.34 4.10
CA SER A 207 -18.66 -14.76 5.00
C SER A 207 -18.86 -13.27 5.25
N TYR A 208 -19.43 -12.55 4.30
CA TYR A 208 -19.65 -11.09 4.39
C TYR A 208 -21.13 -10.71 4.51
N SER A 209 -22.03 -11.66 4.79
CA SER A 209 -23.48 -11.37 4.92
C SER A 209 -23.82 -10.46 6.11
N HIS A 210 -23.16 -10.67 7.25
CA HIS A 210 -23.48 -9.99 8.51
C HIS A 210 -22.51 -8.84 8.88
N GLY A 211 -21.52 -8.53 8.04
CA GLY A 211 -20.54 -7.48 8.37
C GLY A 211 -19.54 -7.25 7.27
N ARG A 212 -18.65 -6.27 7.48
CA ARG A 212 -17.58 -5.93 6.54
C ARG A 212 -16.35 -6.84 6.66
N ASN A 213 -16.24 -7.58 7.75
CA ASN A 213 -15.08 -8.41 8.06
C ASN A 213 -15.43 -9.89 7.86
N VAL A 214 -14.46 -10.67 7.41
CA VAL A 214 -14.48 -12.13 7.52
C VAL A 214 -14.44 -12.55 9.00
N GLY A 215 -14.88 -13.79 9.29
CA GLY A 215 -14.96 -14.30 10.65
C GLY A 215 -13.68 -14.13 11.47
N GLU A 216 -13.82 -14.00 12.81
CA GLU A 216 -12.72 -13.72 13.73
C GLU A 216 -11.65 -14.81 13.71
N LYS A 217 -12.06 -16.08 13.78
CA LYS A 217 -11.15 -17.22 13.70
C LYS A 217 -10.22 -17.19 12.47
N TYR A 218 -10.74 -16.74 11.32
CA TYR A 218 -9.92 -16.57 10.11
C TYR A 218 -8.88 -15.45 10.29
N ARG A 219 -9.29 -14.32 10.85
CA ARG A 219 -8.40 -13.17 11.06
C ARG A 219 -7.27 -13.51 12.04
N GLU A 220 -7.60 -14.19 13.13
CA GLU A 220 -6.62 -14.67 14.11
C GLU A 220 -5.64 -15.67 13.48
N GLY A 221 -6.13 -16.65 12.74
CA GLY A 221 -5.30 -17.62 12.03
C GLY A 221 -4.37 -16.96 11.00
N LEU A 222 -4.85 -15.94 10.29
CA LEU A 222 -4.03 -15.16 9.38
C LEU A 222 -2.92 -14.40 10.13
N THR A 223 -3.25 -13.76 11.25
CA THR A 223 -2.29 -13.05 12.10
C THR A 223 -1.21 -14.00 12.63
N GLN A 224 -1.59 -15.16 13.17
CA GLN A 224 -0.65 -16.17 13.66
C GLN A 224 0.27 -16.66 12.54
N ARG A 225 -0.25 -16.89 11.35
CA ARG A 225 0.54 -17.30 10.17
C ARG A 225 1.57 -16.24 9.78
N PHE A 226 1.16 -14.97 9.69
CA PHE A 226 2.13 -13.90 9.38
C PHE A 226 3.17 -13.72 10.48
N ASN A 227 2.81 -13.90 11.76
CA ASN A 227 3.78 -13.86 12.85
C ASN A 227 4.83 -14.97 12.72
N ALA A 228 4.41 -16.20 12.39
CA ALA A 228 5.32 -17.30 12.15
C ALA A 228 6.25 -17.05 10.93
N LEU A 229 5.70 -16.52 9.84
CA LEU A 229 6.47 -16.19 8.64
C LEU A 229 7.46 -15.04 8.89
N ARG A 230 7.07 -14.00 9.62
CA ARG A 230 7.96 -12.91 10.04
C ARG A 230 9.14 -13.44 10.85
N ALA A 231 8.87 -14.30 11.84
CA ALA A 231 9.92 -14.94 12.64
C ALA A 231 10.83 -15.82 11.78
N LYS A 232 10.27 -16.61 10.86
CA LYS A 232 11.04 -17.48 9.95
C LYS A 232 12.02 -16.72 9.07
N TYR A 233 11.63 -15.55 8.57
CA TYR A 233 12.41 -14.75 7.62
C TYR A 233 13.08 -13.51 8.23
N GLY A 234 13.01 -13.31 9.53
CA GLY A 234 13.68 -12.23 10.25
C GLY A 234 13.20 -10.84 9.87
N ILE A 235 11.90 -10.68 9.51
CA ILE A 235 11.30 -9.38 9.17
C ILE A 235 10.25 -8.96 10.20
N GLY A 236 10.13 -7.65 10.42
CA GLY A 236 9.22 -7.08 11.42
C GLY A 236 7.76 -6.98 10.97
N ASP A 237 6.90 -6.57 11.90
CA ASP A 237 5.51 -6.22 11.60
C ASP A 237 5.45 -4.89 10.84
N GLY A 238 4.65 -4.85 9.78
CA GLY A 238 4.39 -3.65 8.99
C GLY A 238 3.44 -2.66 9.65
N ASP A 239 2.73 -3.11 10.70
CA ASP A 239 1.82 -2.26 11.46
C ASP A 239 2.62 -1.58 12.57
N ARG A 240 2.97 -0.31 12.38
CA ARG A 240 3.45 0.53 13.48
C ARG A 240 2.23 0.98 14.28
N ARG A 241 2.19 0.61 15.54
CA ARG A 241 1.41 1.34 16.54
C ARG A 241 2.10 2.63 16.90
#